data_0a44068de839ee0d3e2f102fe11f88cb
#
_entry.id   0a44068de839ee0d3e2f102fe11f88cb
#
_cell.length_a   1.000
_cell.length_b   1.000
_cell.length_c   1.000
_cell.angle_alpha   90.00
_cell.angle_beta   90.00
_cell.angle_gamma   90.00
#
_symmetry.space_group_name_H-M   'P 1'
#
loop_
_entity.id
_entity.type
_entity.pdbx_description
1 polymer ?
#
loop_
_entity_poly.entity_id
_entity_poly.type
_entity_poly.pdbx_seq_one_letter_code
_entity_poly.pdbx_strand_id
1 'polypeptide(L)'
;VWDSAPWPRTGAGVQWVDRIVRRFYRTGIRYPVWVFGLTIIGLGAGIPALWDVKVETNLQEFFAPDHPTRSDTRHFESIIAGTGNLDVIFETQARDGLKNPEYLAFMRSFQTWAEKLAEVDKSVSAADFIEEMHWGFNAEDPAFRTIPDDPKLISQYLFIYDGEDLFDFVDQEFQVSHVSLSINVHPANEIAAVMDRIRVYISEHAPPGLQWEIAGYSRLFADMEELLVKGQVYSLWGALGLIFLLMLILWRSLGSALLCMIPNISPILIIFIVMGLFGIWLDMATAMVASIAVGIAVDDTIHVYHGYSSRIRAGILPVKALVRTFSQAGRAVVTTTIILSAQFIILVLSYFQPTTHFGLLTSIGLWTALVFDLLFLPSILMLLAYKKKKE
;
A
#
# COMPACT_ATOMS: atom_id res chain seq x y z
N VAL A 1 -15.26 23.16 -42.90
CA VAL A 1 -16.27 22.90 -41.86
C VAL A 1 -15.66 22.96 -40.44
N TRP A 2 -14.34 22.76 -40.31
CA TRP A 2 -13.63 22.69 -39.06
C TRP A 2 -13.30 24.07 -38.43
N ASP A 3 -13.19 25.13 -39.23
CA ASP A 3 -12.76 26.46 -38.79
C ASP A 3 -13.89 27.44 -38.43
N SER A 4 -15.15 27.06 -38.62
CA SER A 4 -16.28 27.99 -38.56
C SER A 4 -16.99 28.13 -37.20
N ALA A 5 -16.54 27.43 -36.14
CA ALA A 5 -17.10 27.65 -34.83
C ALA A 5 -16.21 28.67 -34.05
N PRO A 6 -16.68 29.91 -33.85
CA PRO A 6 -15.87 30.91 -33.16
C PRO A 6 -15.63 30.53 -31.72
N TRP A 7 -14.34 30.43 -31.35
CA TRP A 7 -13.93 30.34 -29.98
C TRP A 7 -14.17 31.68 -29.27
N PRO A 8 -14.79 31.69 -28.06
CA PRO A 8 -15.03 32.92 -27.34
C PRO A 8 -13.70 33.67 -27.11
N ARG A 9 -13.66 34.97 -27.42
CA ARG A 9 -12.49 35.81 -27.10
C ARG A 9 -12.40 36.02 -25.61
N THR A 10 -11.25 35.76 -25.02
CA THR A 10 -10.94 35.89 -23.57
C THR A 10 -9.88 36.94 -23.36
N GLY A 11 -9.81 37.47 -22.12
CA GLY A 11 -8.77 38.41 -21.71
C GLY A 11 -7.35 37.82 -21.83
N ALA A 12 -6.34 38.67 -21.93
CA ALA A 12 -4.96 38.30 -22.26
C ALA A 12 -4.31 37.25 -21.34
N GLY A 13 -4.74 37.17 -20.08
CA GLY A 13 -4.11 36.31 -19.06
C GLY A 13 -4.36 34.80 -19.21
N VAL A 14 -5.33 34.37 -20.02
CA VAL A 14 -5.77 32.94 -20.08
C VAL A 14 -5.54 32.32 -21.48
N GLN A 15 -4.91 33.05 -22.37
CA GLN A 15 -4.76 32.63 -23.80
C GLN A 15 -3.93 31.36 -23.99
N TRP A 16 -2.98 31.08 -23.08
CA TRP A 16 -2.16 29.87 -23.15
C TRP A 16 -2.95 28.60 -22.77
N VAL A 17 -3.85 28.70 -21.75
CA VAL A 17 -4.76 27.61 -21.39
C VAL A 17 -5.68 27.27 -22.56
N ASP A 18 -6.27 28.30 -23.19
CA ASP A 18 -7.10 28.12 -24.37
C ASP A 18 -6.37 27.45 -25.53
N ARG A 19 -5.08 27.76 -25.70
CA ARG A 19 -4.24 27.10 -26.72
C ARG A 19 -4.03 25.62 -26.43
N ILE A 20 -3.78 25.26 -25.17
CA ILE A 20 -3.64 23.88 -24.72
C ILE A 20 -4.94 23.12 -24.97
N VAL A 21 -6.05 23.59 -24.40
CA VAL A 21 -7.37 22.98 -24.56
C VAL A 21 -7.70 22.78 -26.03
N ARG A 22 -7.50 23.84 -26.84
CA ARG A 22 -7.78 23.80 -28.27
C ARG A 22 -6.91 22.81 -29.04
N ARG A 23 -5.63 22.68 -28.67
CA ARG A 23 -4.72 21.72 -29.29
C ARG A 23 -5.15 20.28 -29.00
N PHE A 24 -5.43 19.97 -27.73
CA PHE A 24 -5.81 18.63 -27.31
C PHE A 24 -7.12 18.16 -27.94
N TYR A 25 -8.23 18.87 -27.72
CA TYR A 25 -9.51 18.40 -28.26
C TYR A 25 -9.55 18.41 -29.81
N ARG A 26 -8.87 19.36 -30.49
CA ARG A 26 -8.76 19.35 -31.94
C ARG A 26 -8.03 18.11 -32.45
N THR A 27 -6.96 17.70 -31.79
CA THR A 27 -6.25 16.47 -32.14
C THR A 27 -7.15 15.26 -31.96
N GLY A 28 -7.88 15.17 -30.86
CA GLY A 28 -8.83 14.10 -30.59
C GLY A 28 -9.95 14.01 -31.63
N ILE A 29 -10.50 15.15 -32.04
CA ILE A 29 -11.56 15.20 -33.08
C ILE A 29 -11.01 14.91 -34.47
N ARG A 30 -9.81 15.40 -34.80
CA ARG A 30 -9.22 15.26 -36.14
C ARG A 30 -8.70 13.86 -36.44
N TYR A 31 -8.14 13.21 -35.42
CA TYR A 31 -7.50 11.90 -35.55
C TYR A 31 -8.05 10.87 -34.55
N PRO A 32 -9.38 10.66 -34.49
CA PRO A 32 -9.99 9.88 -33.40
C PRO A 32 -9.53 8.41 -33.39
N VAL A 33 -9.33 7.79 -34.59
CA VAL A 33 -8.87 6.40 -34.69
C VAL A 33 -7.45 6.24 -34.18
N TRP A 34 -6.56 7.19 -34.53
CA TRP A 34 -5.17 7.14 -34.10
C TRP A 34 -5.03 7.38 -32.61
N VAL A 35 -5.77 8.34 -32.05
CA VAL A 35 -5.78 8.59 -30.60
C VAL A 35 -6.27 7.37 -29.85
N PHE A 36 -7.40 6.79 -30.27
CA PHE A 36 -7.95 5.58 -29.66
C PHE A 36 -6.97 4.40 -29.76
N GLY A 37 -6.42 4.14 -30.95
CA GLY A 37 -5.48 3.04 -31.18
C GLY A 37 -4.20 3.18 -30.35
N LEU A 38 -3.57 4.36 -30.36
CA LEU A 38 -2.35 4.61 -29.57
C LEU A 38 -2.59 4.50 -28.07
N THR A 39 -3.74 4.95 -27.58
CA THR A 39 -4.09 4.81 -26.16
C THR A 39 -4.23 3.34 -25.77
N ILE A 40 -4.95 2.53 -26.56
CA ILE A 40 -5.11 1.09 -26.29
C ILE A 40 -3.77 0.36 -26.36
N ILE A 41 -2.94 0.67 -27.35
CA ILE A 41 -1.59 0.07 -27.48
C ILE A 41 -0.72 0.48 -26.29
N GLY A 42 -0.72 1.75 -25.90
CA GLY A 42 0.07 2.26 -24.79
C GLY A 42 -0.34 1.63 -23.45
N LEU A 43 -1.64 1.54 -23.16
CA LEU A 43 -2.16 0.85 -21.98
C LEU A 43 -1.83 -0.65 -22.02
N GLY A 44 -2.04 -1.29 -23.18
CA GLY A 44 -1.74 -2.72 -23.36
C GLY A 44 -0.27 -3.05 -23.15
N ALA A 45 0.63 -2.22 -23.66
CA ALA A 45 2.07 -2.39 -23.47
C ALA A 45 2.51 -2.19 -22.01
N GLY A 46 1.74 -1.42 -21.21
CA GLY A 46 1.99 -1.22 -19.79
C GLY A 46 1.48 -2.34 -18.89
N ILE A 47 0.53 -3.17 -19.35
CA ILE A 47 -0.07 -4.23 -18.52
C ILE A 47 0.97 -5.14 -17.82
N PRO A 48 2.06 -5.60 -18.49
CA PRO A 48 3.05 -6.43 -17.81
C PRO A 48 3.64 -5.79 -16.54
N ALA A 49 3.83 -4.46 -16.53
CA ALA A 49 4.36 -3.76 -15.37
C ALA A 49 3.45 -3.83 -14.12
N LEU A 50 2.17 -4.15 -14.29
CA LEU A 50 1.25 -4.32 -13.14
C LEU A 50 1.65 -5.51 -12.26
N TRP A 51 2.27 -6.55 -12.82
CA TRP A 51 2.74 -7.71 -12.07
C TRP A 51 4.04 -7.44 -11.29
N ASP A 52 4.74 -6.37 -11.64
CA ASP A 52 5.98 -5.97 -10.95
C ASP A 52 5.71 -5.05 -9.76
N VAL A 53 4.46 -4.66 -9.53
CA VAL A 53 4.09 -3.86 -8.34
C VAL A 53 4.17 -4.73 -7.10
N LYS A 54 5.12 -4.42 -6.25
CA LYS A 54 5.32 -5.08 -4.96
C LYS A 54 4.56 -4.33 -3.88
N VAL A 55 4.10 -5.06 -2.88
CA VAL A 55 3.59 -4.48 -1.63
C VAL A 55 4.75 -4.44 -0.65
N GLU A 56 4.97 -3.34 0.02
CA GLU A 56 6.10 -3.16 0.94
C GLU A 56 5.74 -2.15 2.03
N THR A 57 5.88 -2.58 3.27
CA THR A 57 5.68 -1.75 4.47
C THR A 57 6.93 -1.64 5.33
N ASN A 58 8.10 -2.00 4.78
CA ASN A 58 9.35 -1.86 5.49
C ASN A 58 9.61 -0.41 5.89
N LEU A 59 9.56 -0.12 7.19
CA LEU A 59 9.77 1.23 7.74
C LEU A 59 11.16 1.79 7.40
N GLN A 60 12.17 0.94 7.22
CA GLN A 60 13.53 1.39 6.86
C GLN A 60 13.56 1.96 5.45
N GLU A 61 12.76 1.39 4.55
CA GLU A 61 12.65 1.85 3.16
C GLU A 61 11.84 3.15 3.02
N PHE A 62 11.13 3.59 4.07
CA PHE A 62 10.39 4.85 4.06
C PHE A 62 11.29 6.09 4.06
N PHE A 63 12.57 5.92 4.38
CA PHE A 63 13.56 7.00 4.28
C PHE A 63 14.39 6.85 3.02
N ALA A 64 14.88 7.99 2.50
CA ALA A 64 15.77 7.99 1.35
C ALA A 64 17.04 7.13 1.62
N PRO A 65 17.65 6.50 0.59
CA PRO A 65 18.78 5.59 0.78
C PRO A 65 19.98 6.22 1.50
N ASP A 66 20.16 7.53 1.37
CA ASP A 66 21.21 8.34 1.97
C ASP A 66 20.83 8.95 3.33
N HIS A 67 19.62 8.67 3.82
CA HIS A 67 19.17 9.22 5.11
C HIS A 67 19.90 8.54 6.27
N PRO A 68 20.38 9.31 7.29
CA PRO A 68 21.11 8.75 8.44
C PRO A 68 20.40 7.60 9.14
N THR A 69 19.10 7.75 9.39
CA THR A 69 18.30 6.70 10.04
C THR A 69 18.45 5.34 9.34
N ARG A 70 18.43 5.32 8.00
CA ARG A 70 18.53 4.07 7.23
C ARG A 70 19.96 3.50 7.28
N SER A 71 20.97 4.34 7.19
CA SER A 71 22.39 3.89 7.28
C SER A 71 22.74 3.40 8.67
N ASP A 72 22.27 4.10 9.71
CA ASP A 72 22.57 3.78 11.09
C ASP A 72 21.86 2.48 11.54
N THR A 73 20.60 2.29 11.12
CA THR A 73 19.89 1.02 11.37
C THR A 73 20.58 -0.17 10.72
N ARG A 74 20.98 -0.05 9.44
CA ARG A 74 21.76 -1.11 8.77
C ARG A 74 23.10 -1.39 9.45
N HIS A 75 23.77 -0.35 9.91
CA HIS A 75 25.02 -0.49 10.64
C HIS A 75 24.80 -1.23 11.97
N PHE A 76 23.76 -0.86 12.71
CA PHE A 76 23.37 -1.54 13.94
C PHE A 76 23.07 -3.03 13.70
N GLU A 77 22.25 -3.36 12.70
CA GLU A 77 21.92 -4.74 12.35
C GLU A 77 23.15 -5.56 11.95
N SER A 78 24.11 -4.95 11.27
CA SER A 78 25.35 -5.65 10.89
C SER A 78 26.27 -6.01 12.05
N ILE A 79 26.10 -5.37 13.23
CA ILE A 79 27.00 -5.53 14.39
C ILE A 79 26.34 -6.27 15.54
N ILE A 80 25.05 -6.03 15.79
CA ILE A 80 24.37 -6.49 17.01
C ILE A 80 23.36 -7.60 16.71
N ALA A 81 22.23 -7.25 16.10
CA ALA A 81 21.15 -8.15 15.70
C ALA A 81 20.12 -7.42 14.86
N GLY A 82 19.25 -8.15 14.16
CA GLY A 82 18.11 -7.60 13.44
C GLY A 82 17.22 -6.73 14.33
N THR A 83 16.71 -5.64 13.75
CA THR A 83 15.83 -4.69 14.45
C THR A 83 14.36 -5.07 14.44
N GLY A 84 13.99 -6.10 13.69
CA GLY A 84 12.65 -6.67 13.72
C GLY A 84 12.42 -7.42 15.03
N ASN A 85 11.24 -7.23 15.64
CA ASN A 85 10.82 -7.94 16.85
C ASN A 85 9.65 -8.84 16.54
N LEU A 86 9.76 -10.11 16.95
CA LEU A 86 8.68 -11.09 16.90
C LEU A 86 8.64 -11.82 18.24
N ASP A 87 7.51 -11.73 18.94
CA ASP A 87 7.33 -12.34 20.25
C ASP A 87 6.42 -13.56 20.12
N VAL A 88 6.82 -14.64 20.76
CA VAL A 88 5.97 -15.82 20.93
C VAL A 88 5.54 -15.89 22.39
N ILE A 89 4.28 -15.59 22.63
CA ILE A 89 3.67 -15.61 23.96
C ILE A 89 3.27 -17.04 24.30
N PHE A 90 3.59 -17.48 25.51
CA PHE A 90 3.18 -18.73 26.08
C PHE A 90 2.36 -18.48 27.34
N GLU A 91 1.21 -19.13 27.44
CA GLU A 91 0.28 -18.95 28.56
C GLU A 91 -0.10 -20.30 29.16
N THR A 92 -0.12 -20.36 30.51
CA THR A 92 -0.59 -21.50 31.27
C THR A 92 -1.88 -21.16 32.01
N GLN A 93 -2.72 -22.15 32.25
CA GLN A 93 -3.99 -21.93 32.98
C GLN A 93 -3.84 -21.76 34.48
N ALA A 94 -2.67 -22.07 35.03
CA ALA A 94 -2.43 -22.09 36.46
C ALA A 94 -1.40 -21.03 36.87
N ARG A 95 -1.63 -20.38 38.01
CA ARG A 95 -0.62 -19.56 38.64
C ARG A 95 0.65 -20.37 38.91
N ASP A 96 1.81 -19.75 38.71
CA ASP A 96 3.11 -20.42 38.80
C ASP A 96 3.30 -21.56 37.75
N GLY A 97 2.42 -21.67 36.77
CA GLY A 97 2.47 -22.76 35.76
C GLY A 97 3.74 -22.76 34.95
N LEU A 98 4.31 -21.57 34.67
CA LEU A 98 5.57 -21.43 33.93
C LEU A 98 6.82 -21.85 34.73
N LYS A 99 6.69 -22.12 36.03
CA LYS A 99 7.77 -22.73 36.82
C LYS A 99 7.91 -24.24 36.58
N ASN A 100 7.05 -24.82 35.74
CA ASN A 100 7.18 -26.20 35.30
C ASN A 100 8.43 -26.36 34.39
N PRO A 101 9.40 -27.26 34.77
CA PRO A 101 10.59 -27.50 33.98
C PRO A 101 10.31 -27.86 32.53
N GLU A 102 9.24 -28.61 32.25
CA GLU A 102 8.85 -29.03 30.89
C GLU A 102 8.56 -27.85 29.99
N TYR A 103 7.88 -26.81 30.50
CA TYR A 103 7.55 -25.62 29.73
C TYR A 103 8.78 -24.74 29.47
N LEU A 104 9.63 -24.56 30.46
CA LEU A 104 10.90 -23.83 30.33
C LEU A 104 11.87 -24.55 29.37
N ALA A 105 11.98 -25.88 29.46
CA ALA A 105 12.80 -26.69 28.56
C ALA A 105 12.27 -26.63 27.13
N PHE A 106 10.94 -26.60 26.96
CA PHE A 106 10.34 -26.39 25.64
C PHE A 106 10.68 -25.00 25.09
N MET A 107 10.56 -23.93 25.87
CA MET A 107 10.93 -22.56 25.45
C MET A 107 12.40 -22.52 25.01
N ARG A 108 13.32 -23.15 25.78
CA ARG A 108 14.73 -23.23 25.42
C ARG A 108 14.98 -24.02 24.13
N SER A 109 14.25 -25.12 23.94
CA SER A 109 14.30 -25.90 22.70
C SER A 109 13.81 -25.12 21.50
N PHE A 110 12.73 -24.37 21.69
CA PHE A 110 12.18 -23.47 20.68
C PHE A 110 13.19 -22.37 20.30
N GLN A 111 13.82 -21.72 21.27
CA GLN A 111 14.87 -20.73 21.03
C GLN A 111 16.01 -21.32 20.21
N THR A 112 16.52 -22.49 20.64
CA THR A 112 17.62 -23.19 19.92
C THR A 112 17.24 -23.57 18.48
N TRP A 113 15.96 -23.88 18.23
CA TRP A 113 15.45 -24.14 16.90
C TRP A 113 15.30 -22.85 16.09
N ALA A 114 14.73 -21.79 16.68
CA ALA A 114 14.49 -20.52 16.03
C ALA A 114 15.80 -19.85 15.60
N GLU A 115 16.83 -19.89 16.41
CA GLU A 115 18.18 -19.35 16.12
C GLU A 115 18.92 -20.09 14.98
N LYS A 116 18.42 -21.23 14.52
CA LYS A 116 18.93 -21.90 13.30
C LYS A 116 18.30 -21.36 12.03
N LEU A 117 17.23 -20.60 12.14
CA LEU A 117 16.62 -19.93 10.99
C LEU A 117 17.51 -18.75 10.58
N ALA A 118 17.75 -18.60 9.29
CA ALA A 118 18.60 -17.52 8.77
C ALA A 118 18.05 -16.12 9.05
N GLU A 119 16.74 -16.04 9.28
CA GLU A 119 16.02 -14.80 9.53
C GLU A 119 15.98 -14.39 11.01
N VAL A 120 16.48 -15.23 11.92
CA VAL A 120 16.48 -14.98 13.38
C VAL A 120 17.93 -14.88 13.84
N ASP A 121 18.31 -13.72 14.34
CA ASP A 121 19.69 -13.49 14.81
C ASP A 121 19.87 -13.86 16.29
N LYS A 122 18.84 -13.63 17.11
CA LYS A 122 18.90 -13.87 18.55
C LYS A 122 17.52 -14.12 19.12
N SER A 123 17.47 -14.87 20.21
CA SER A 123 16.27 -15.04 21.05
C SER A 123 16.57 -14.78 22.51
N VAL A 124 15.57 -14.33 23.27
CA VAL A 124 15.65 -14.13 24.72
C VAL A 124 14.31 -14.50 25.35
N SER A 125 14.35 -15.17 26.51
CA SER A 125 13.17 -15.55 27.28
C SER A 125 13.47 -15.71 28.76
N ALA A 126 12.45 -15.94 29.59
CA ALA A 126 12.62 -16.27 30.98
C ALA A 126 13.46 -17.56 31.21
N ALA A 127 13.51 -18.47 30.24
CA ALA A 127 14.29 -19.67 30.33
C ALA A 127 15.81 -19.39 30.39
N ASP A 128 16.27 -18.35 29.71
CA ASP A 128 17.70 -17.95 29.73
C ASP A 128 18.14 -17.52 31.13
N PHE A 129 17.29 -16.79 31.86
CA PHE A 129 17.57 -16.37 33.23
C PHE A 129 17.70 -17.59 34.17
N ILE A 130 16.83 -18.57 34.01
CA ILE A 130 16.88 -19.80 34.83
C ILE A 130 18.11 -20.61 34.52
N GLU A 131 18.45 -20.78 33.23
CA GLU A 131 19.65 -21.49 32.78
C GLU A 131 20.93 -20.82 33.30
N GLU A 132 21.02 -19.50 33.21
CA GLU A 132 22.17 -18.72 33.64
C GLU A 132 22.33 -18.78 35.20
N MET A 133 21.23 -18.70 35.96
CA MET A 133 21.27 -18.87 37.41
C MET A 133 21.69 -20.30 37.79
N HIS A 134 21.15 -21.31 37.12
CA HIS A 134 21.51 -22.69 37.38
C HIS A 134 23.00 -22.95 37.17
N TRP A 135 23.54 -22.43 36.08
CA TRP A 135 24.96 -22.48 35.77
C TRP A 135 25.81 -21.71 36.80
N GLY A 136 25.47 -20.47 37.12
CA GLY A 136 26.20 -19.63 38.04
C GLY A 136 26.24 -20.18 39.47
N PHE A 137 25.12 -20.71 39.98
CA PHE A 137 25.07 -21.30 41.32
C PHE A 137 25.78 -22.66 41.45
N ASN A 138 26.10 -23.28 40.31
CA ASN A 138 26.88 -24.53 40.27
C ASN A 138 28.34 -24.30 39.82
N ALA A 139 28.93 -23.19 40.28
CA ALA A 139 30.35 -22.84 40.05
C ALA A 139 30.74 -22.74 38.56
N GLU A 140 29.80 -22.33 37.73
CA GLU A 140 29.98 -22.14 36.28
C GLU A 140 30.37 -23.45 35.53
N ASP A 141 29.97 -24.60 36.09
CA ASP A 141 30.18 -25.89 35.42
C ASP A 141 29.25 -26.00 34.19
N PRO A 142 29.78 -26.19 33.01
CA PRO A 142 28.98 -26.33 31.75
C PRO A 142 27.90 -27.42 31.82
N ALA A 143 28.07 -28.44 32.66
CA ALA A 143 27.06 -29.48 32.85
C ALA A 143 25.73 -28.97 33.40
N PHE A 144 25.75 -27.84 34.12
CA PHE A 144 24.59 -27.20 34.73
C PHE A 144 24.03 -26.04 33.89
N ARG A 145 24.52 -25.81 32.70
CA ARG A 145 23.94 -24.80 31.77
C ARG A 145 22.71 -25.38 31.07
N THR A 146 21.71 -25.70 31.87
CA THR A 146 20.45 -26.34 31.48
C THR A 146 19.32 -25.89 32.39
N ILE A 147 18.07 -26.11 31.96
CA ILE A 147 16.92 -25.92 32.86
C ILE A 147 16.93 -27.05 33.93
N PRO A 148 16.85 -26.71 35.23
CA PRO A 148 16.79 -27.75 36.28
C PRO A 148 15.44 -28.48 36.26
N ASP A 149 15.47 -29.79 36.60
CA ASP A 149 14.27 -30.65 36.61
C ASP A 149 13.38 -30.44 37.84
N ASP A 150 13.86 -29.75 38.88
CA ASP A 150 13.11 -29.54 40.14
C ASP A 150 12.40 -28.15 40.12
N PRO A 151 11.05 -28.10 40.10
CA PRO A 151 10.29 -26.86 40.14
C PRO A 151 10.55 -26.01 41.39
N LYS A 152 10.95 -26.67 42.52
CA LYS A 152 11.29 -25.97 43.74
C LYS A 152 12.61 -25.21 43.60
N LEU A 153 13.57 -25.78 42.92
CA LEU A 153 14.84 -25.13 42.64
C LEU A 153 14.65 -23.93 41.74
N ILE A 154 13.80 -24.05 40.69
CA ILE A 154 13.41 -22.94 39.84
C ILE A 154 12.77 -21.81 40.66
N SER A 155 11.83 -22.16 41.58
CA SER A 155 11.19 -21.18 42.46
C SER A 155 12.17 -20.50 43.39
N GLN A 156 13.22 -21.20 43.85
CA GLN A 156 14.29 -20.62 44.66
C GLN A 156 15.15 -19.64 43.88
N TYR A 157 15.52 -19.97 42.64
CA TYR A 157 16.26 -19.06 41.77
C TYR A 157 15.47 -17.78 41.50
N LEU A 158 14.22 -17.90 41.13
CA LEU A 158 13.33 -16.76 40.88
C LEU A 158 13.09 -15.91 42.14
N PHE A 159 13.12 -16.51 43.34
CA PHE A 159 13.00 -15.78 44.62
C PHE A 159 14.28 -15.01 44.96
N ILE A 160 15.44 -15.53 44.62
CA ILE A 160 16.74 -14.90 44.88
C ILE A 160 17.05 -13.82 43.83
N TYR A 161 16.48 -13.94 42.63
CA TYR A 161 16.69 -12.98 41.55
C TYR A 161 16.00 -11.65 41.89
N ASP A 162 16.79 -10.59 42.04
CA ASP A 162 16.33 -9.24 42.41
C ASP A 162 16.31 -8.27 41.20
N GLY A 163 16.44 -8.78 39.97
CA GLY A 163 16.41 -7.96 38.76
C GLY A 163 14.99 -7.72 38.27
N GLU A 164 14.70 -6.48 37.88
CA GLU A 164 13.41 -6.11 37.27
C GLU A 164 13.29 -6.61 35.84
N ASP A 165 14.40 -6.85 35.12
CA ASP A 165 14.50 -7.26 33.72
C ASP A 165 13.89 -8.64 33.41
N LEU A 166 13.77 -9.54 34.42
CA LEU A 166 13.01 -10.78 34.24
C LEU A 166 11.53 -10.52 33.94
N PHE A 167 10.95 -9.49 34.57
CA PHE A 167 9.53 -9.16 34.37
C PHE A 167 9.23 -8.49 33.01
N ASP A 168 10.25 -8.20 32.23
CA ASP A 168 10.06 -7.89 30.80
C ASP A 168 9.64 -9.13 29.99
N PHE A 169 9.95 -10.36 30.50
CA PHE A 169 9.71 -11.63 29.79
C PHE A 169 8.65 -12.51 30.44
N VAL A 170 8.25 -12.24 31.67
CA VAL A 170 7.26 -13.02 32.40
C VAL A 170 6.40 -12.13 33.29
N ASP A 171 5.14 -12.48 33.45
CA ASP A 171 4.23 -11.78 34.38
C ASP A 171 4.51 -12.10 35.86
N GLN A 172 3.97 -11.27 36.76
CA GLN A 172 4.18 -11.46 38.21
C GLN A 172 3.57 -12.76 38.76
N GLU A 173 2.63 -13.35 38.06
CA GLU A 173 1.96 -14.60 38.47
C GLU A 173 2.60 -15.83 37.84
N PHE A 174 3.62 -15.67 37.00
CA PHE A 174 4.29 -16.75 36.27
C PHE A 174 3.28 -17.61 35.47
N GLN A 175 2.28 -16.94 34.87
CA GLN A 175 1.29 -17.57 34.01
C GLN A 175 1.56 -17.30 32.54
N VAL A 176 2.06 -16.12 32.22
CA VAL A 176 2.34 -15.67 30.88
C VAL A 176 3.83 -15.34 30.75
N SER A 177 4.46 -15.86 29.72
CA SER A 177 5.83 -15.50 29.33
C SER A 177 5.90 -15.36 27.82
N HIS A 178 6.92 -14.68 27.33
CA HIS A 178 7.21 -14.67 25.91
C HIS A 178 8.66 -14.99 25.62
N VAL A 179 8.86 -15.53 24.42
CA VAL A 179 10.17 -15.62 23.77
C VAL A 179 10.25 -14.51 22.74
N SER A 180 11.15 -13.57 22.97
CA SER A 180 11.41 -12.47 22.03
C SER A 180 12.47 -12.88 21.02
N LEU A 181 12.15 -12.74 19.74
CA LEU A 181 13.02 -13.06 18.62
C LEU A 181 13.43 -11.75 17.91
N SER A 182 14.73 -11.51 17.81
CA SER A 182 15.29 -10.46 16.96
C SER A 182 15.43 -11.01 15.54
N ILE A 183 14.65 -10.46 14.62
CA ILE A 183 14.66 -10.90 13.21
C ILE A 183 15.32 -9.86 12.31
N ASN A 184 16.05 -10.32 11.29
CA ASN A 184 16.77 -9.48 10.32
C ASN A 184 16.03 -9.33 8.99
N VAL A 185 14.76 -9.72 8.95
CA VAL A 185 13.89 -9.57 7.79
C VAL A 185 12.79 -8.55 8.07
N HIS A 186 12.46 -7.74 7.05
CA HIS A 186 11.53 -6.63 7.17
C HIS A 186 10.32 -6.74 6.24
N PRO A 187 10.40 -7.38 5.04
CA PRO A 187 9.26 -7.56 4.17
C PRO A 187 8.17 -8.41 4.82
N ALA A 188 6.92 -7.97 4.75
CA ALA A 188 5.80 -8.64 5.43
C ALA A 188 5.60 -10.09 4.98
N ASN A 189 5.85 -10.42 3.71
CA ASN A 189 5.79 -11.78 3.20
C ASN A 189 6.87 -12.69 3.80
N GLU A 190 8.08 -12.17 4.07
CA GLU A 190 9.15 -12.92 4.70
C GLU A 190 8.85 -13.13 6.19
N ILE A 191 8.36 -12.10 6.87
CA ILE A 191 7.89 -12.19 8.26
C ILE A 191 6.77 -13.23 8.37
N ALA A 192 5.79 -13.20 7.47
CA ALA A 192 4.71 -14.19 7.43
C ALA A 192 5.24 -15.63 7.27
N ALA A 193 6.24 -15.83 6.41
CA ALA A 193 6.88 -17.14 6.22
C ALA A 193 7.61 -17.63 7.48
N VAL A 194 8.27 -16.72 8.23
CA VAL A 194 8.86 -17.04 9.54
C VAL A 194 7.79 -17.44 10.52
N MET A 195 6.70 -16.65 10.64
CA MET A 195 5.57 -16.95 11.53
C MET A 195 4.95 -18.32 11.21
N ASP A 196 4.79 -18.67 9.94
CA ASP A 196 4.22 -19.97 9.57
C ASP A 196 5.12 -21.15 9.98
N ARG A 197 6.44 -21.00 9.83
CA ARG A 197 7.39 -22.01 10.33
C ARG A 197 7.34 -22.14 11.85
N ILE A 198 7.22 -21.02 12.57
CA ILE A 198 7.04 -21.01 14.04
C ILE A 198 5.75 -21.73 14.41
N ARG A 199 4.63 -21.43 13.76
CA ARG A 199 3.33 -22.09 14.00
C ARG A 199 3.41 -23.62 13.84
N VAL A 200 4.05 -24.07 12.77
CA VAL A 200 4.25 -25.52 12.53
C VAL A 200 5.07 -26.14 13.66
N TYR A 201 6.24 -25.57 13.97
CA TYR A 201 7.11 -26.11 15.01
C TYR A 201 6.41 -26.21 16.36
N ILE A 202 5.73 -25.13 16.80
CA ILE A 202 5.07 -25.13 18.12
C ILE A 202 3.88 -26.09 18.12
N SER A 203 3.09 -26.16 17.05
CA SER A 203 1.95 -27.10 16.98
C SER A 203 2.37 -28.56 17.05
N GLU A 204 3.60 -28.90 16.61
CA GLU A 204 4.13 -30.26 16.65
C GLU A 204 4.85 -30.63 17.95
N HIS A 205 5.41 -29.63 18.67
CA HIS A 205 6.31 -29.88 19.79
C HIS A 205 5.85 -29.31 21.13
N ALA A 206 4.84 -28.43 21.16
CA ALA A 206 4.38 -27.82 22.40
C ALA A 206 3.80 -28.85 23.37
N PRO A 207 4.18 -28.79 24.64
CA PRO A 207 3.61 -29.67 25.67
C PRO A 207 2.12 -29.40 25.88
N PRO A 208 1.34 -30.42 26.28
CA PRO A 208 -0.08 -30.25 26.57
C PRO A 208 -0.32 -29.22 27.66
N GLY A 209 -1.31 -28.36 27.49
CA GLY A 209 -1.70 -27.34 28.47
C GLY A 209 -0.99 -25.98 28.33
N LEU A 210 0.00 -25.88 27.45
CA LEU A 210 0.64 -24.63 27.07
C LEU A 210 -0.11 -24.00 25.88
N GLN A 211 -0.76 -22.86 26.10
CA GLN A 211 -1.35 -22.05 25.02
C GLN A 211 -0.28 -21.13 24.47
N TRP A 212 -0.41 -20.73 23.20
CA TRP A 212 0.57 -19.86 22.59
C TRP A 212 -0.06 -18.94 21.54
N GLU A 213 0.56 -17.79 21.38
CA GLU A 213 0.21 -16.82 20.34
C GLU A 213 1.47 -16.10 19.85
N ILE A 214 1.52 -15.76 18.56
CA ILE A 214 2.60 -14.93 18.01
C ILE A 214 2.16 -13.47 18.11
N ALA A 215 3.04 -12.59 18.56
CA ALA A 215 2.83 -11.16 18.74
C ALA A 215 4.07 -10.37 18.27
N GLY A 216 4.16 -9.11 18.63
CA GLY A 216 5.30 -8.25 18.32
C GLY A 216 5.05 -7.29 17.16
N TYR A 217 5.93 -6.31 17.03
CA TYR A 217 5.81 -5.26 16.04
C TYR A 217 5.81 -5.80 14.60
N SER A 218 6.68 -6.78 14.32
CA SER A 218 6.79 -7.35 12.98
C SER A 218 5.50 -8.05 12.55
N ARG A 219 4.82 -8.78 13.47
CA ARG A 219 3.49 -9.32 13.19
C ARG A 219 2.47 -8.23 12.91
N LEU A 220 2.46 -7.18 13.74
CA LEU A 220 1.52 -6.07 13.56
C LEU A 220 1.67 -5.43 12.17
N PHE A 221 2.89 -5.22 11.70
CA PHE A 221 3.15 -4.68 10.36
C PHE A 221 2.74 -5.64 9.26
N ALA A 222 3.01 -6.92 9.39
CA ALA A 222 2.58 -7.93 8.41
C ALA A 222 1.04 -8.01 8.30
N ASP A 223 0.33 -8.04 9.42
CA ASP A 223 -1.13 -8.05 9.46
C ASP A 223 -1.72 -6.74 8.90
N MET A 224 -1.10 -5.60 9.24
CA MET A 224 -1.51 -4.28 8.73
C MET A 224 -1.38 -4.20 7.21
N GLU A 225 -0.30 -4.70 6.63
CA GLU A 225 -0.11 -4.75 5.18
C GLU A 225 -1.19 -5.56 4.49
N GLU A 226 -1.48 -6.76 4.98
CA GLU A 226 -2.54 -7.60 4.43
C GLU A 226 -3.90 -6.92 4.47
N LEU A 227 -4.24 -6.29 5.61
CA LEU A 227 -5.50 -5.56 5.79
C LEU A 227 -5.59 -4.32 4.89
N LEU A 228 -4.48 -3.57 4.73
CA LEU A 228 -4.42 -2.41 3.86
C LEU A 228 -4.65 -2.78 2.40
N VAL A 229 -3.95 -3.79 1.89
CA VAL A 229 -4.11 -4.24 0.50
C VAL A 229 -5.53 -4.71 0.24
N LYS A 230 -6.07 -5.60 1.09
CA LYS A 230 -7.45 -6.07 0.98
C LYS A 230 -8.46 -4.92 1.09
N GLY A 231 -8.31 -4.06 2.09
CA GLY A 231 -9.17 -2.90 2.31
C GLY A 231 -9.15 -1.95 1.11
N GLN A 232 -7.97 -1.68 0.53
CA GLN A 232 -7.84 -0.82 -0.64
C GLN A 232 -8.50 -1.41 -1.87
N VAL A 233 -8.34 -2.70 -2.13
CA VAL A 233 -9.00 -3.38 -3.26
C VAL A 233 -10.52 -3.28 -3.13
N TYR A 234 -11.08 -3.59 -1.95
CA TYR A 234 -12.53 -3.48 -1.71
C TYR A 234 -13.04 -2.04 -1.83
N SER A 235 -12.30 -1.09 -1.25
CA SER A 235 -12.64 0.35 -1.32
C SER A 235 -12.63 0.87 -2.76
N LEU A 236 -11.63 0.49 -3.55
CA LEU A 236 -11.53 0.91 -4.95
C LEU A 236 -12.68 0.35 -5.80
N TRP A 237 -13.00 -0.94 -5.66
CA TRP A 237 -14.15 -1.54 -6.36
C TRP A 237 -15.47 -0.94 -5.91
N GLY A 238 -15.63 -0.68 -4.60
CA GLY A 238 -16.79 0.01 -4.04
C GLY A 238 -16.96 1.42 -4.61
N ALA A 239 -15.87 2.20 -4.66
CA ALA A 239 -15.88 3.54 -5.24
C ALA A 239 -16.22 3.51 -6.74
N LEU A 240 -15.58 2.65 -7.54
CA LEU A 240 -15.87 2.51 -8.96
C LEU A 240 -17.32 2.07 -9.20
N GLY A 241 -17.83 1.13 -8.39
CA GLY A 241 -19.22 0.68 -8.48
C GLY A 241 -20.22 1.79 -8.14
N LEU A 242 -19.96 2.57 -7.09
CA LEU A 242 -20.80 3.72 -6.71
C LEU A 242 -20.78 4.81 -7.78
N ILE A 243 -19.60 5.16 -8.31
CA ILE A 243 -19.45 6.14 -9.39
C ILE A 243 -20.21 5.69 -10.63
N PHE A 244 -20.05 4.42 -11.02
CA PHE A 244 -20.80 3.86 -12.15
C PHE A 244 -22.31 3.96 -11.94
N LEU A 245 -22.80 3.60 -10.75
CA LEU A 245 -24.22 3.69 -10.40
C LEU A 245 -24.73 5.14 -10.47
N LEU A 246 -23.97 6.10 -9.91
CA LEU A 246 -24.32 7.51 -9.98
C LEU A 246 -24.38 8.03 -11.43
N MET A 247 -23.41 7.66 -12.27
CA MET A 247 -23.41 7.99 -13.70
C MET A 247 -24.60 7.34 -14.42
N LEU A 248 -24.94 6.11 -14.10
CA LEU A 248 -26.09 5.42 -14.66
C LEU A 248 -27.41 6.12 -14.31
N ILE A 249 -27.58 6.54 -13.06
CA ILE A 249 -28.75 7.30 -12.59
C ILE A 249 -28.82 8.67 -13.31
N LEU A 250 -27.67 9.38 -13.40
CA LEU A 250 -27.60 10.73 -13.98
C LEU A 250 -27.97 10.74 -15.47
N TRP A 251 -27.50 9.76 -16.23
CA TRP A 251 -27.73 9.76 -17.68
C TRP A 251 -28.81 8.77 -18.13
N ARG A 252 -29.25 7.87 -17.26
CA ARG A 252 -30.23 6.82 -17.55
C ARG A 252 -29.89 6.01 -18.81
N SER A 253 -28.59 5.79 -19.04
CA SER A 253 -28.06 5.10 -20.20
C SER A 253 -26.82 4.31 -19.82
N LEU A 254 -26.88 2.98 -19.94
CA LEU A 254 -25.78 2.06 -19.66
C LEU A 254 -24.54 2.38 -20.52
N GLY A 255 -24.77 2.62 -21.83
CA GLY A 255 -23.68 2.96 -22.75
C GLY A 255 -22.95 4.26 -22.38
N SER A 256 -23.69 5.28 -21.91
CA SER A 256 -23.11 6.54 -21.46
C SER A 256 -22.32 6.37 -20.18
N ALA A 257 -22.86 5.63 -19.23
CA ALA A 257 -22.18 5.35 -17.97
C ALA A 257 -20.86 4.57 -18.22
N LEU A 258 -20.90 3.49 -18.98
CA LEU A 258 -19.71 2.70 -19.33
C LEU A 258 -18.67 3.54 -20.07
N LEU A 259 -19.10 4.39 -21.01
CA LEU A 259 -18.20 5.27 -21.76
C LEU A 259 -17.44 6.21 -20.83
N CYS A 260 -18.12 6.82 -19.87
CA CYS A 260 -17.53 7.77 -18.94
C CYS A 260 -16.67 7.09 -17.86
N MET A 261 -16.83 5.77 -17.63
CA MET A 261 -15.90 5.04 -16.75
C MET A 261 -14.49 4.91 -17.33
N ILE A 262 -14.32 4.95 -18.67
CA ILE A 262 -13.00 4.78 -19.28
C ILE A 262 -12.01 5.86 -18.86
N PRO A 263 -12.30 7.17 -18.97
CA PRO A 263 -11.41 8.22 -18.48
C PRO A 263 -11.12 8.13 -16.98
N ASN A 264 -12.07 7.61 -16.19
CA ASN A 264 -11.93 7.51 -14.75
C ASN A 264 -11.09 6.30 -14.28
N ILE A 265 -11.11 5.20 -15.02
CA ILE A 265 -10.28 4.02 -14.73
C ILE A 265 -8.85 4.20 -15.24
N SER A 266 -8.67 4.94 -16.32
CA SER A 266 -7.37 5.12 -16.97
C SER A 266 -6.28 5.71 -16.08
N PRO A 267 -6.54 6.73 -15.23
CA PRO A 267 -5.55 7.24 -14.27
C PRO A 267 -5.06 6.15 -13.31
N ILE A 268 -5.95 5.29 -12.83
CA ILE A 268 -5.59 4.19 -11.94
C ILE A 268 -4.61 3.24 -12.65
N LEU A 269 -4.95 2.82 -13.86
CA LEU A 269 -4.09 1.92 -14.65
C LEU A 269 -2.72 2.54 -14.90
N ILE A 270 -2.65 3.81 -15.26
CA ILE A 270 -1.38 4.50 -15.50
C ILE A 270 -0.57 4.63 -14.20
N ILE A 271 -1.20 4.93 -13.06
CA ILE A 271 -0.53 4.98 -11.76
C ILE A 271 0.14 3.64 -11.47
N PHE A 272 -0.59 2.52 -11.56
CA PHE A 272 -0.03 1.20 -11.31
C PHE A 272 1.03 0.79 -12.33
N ILE A 273 0.87 1.15 -13.61
CA ILE A 273 1.90 0.95 -14.65
C ILE A 273 3.18 1.71 -14.29
N VAL A 274 3.07 2.96 -13.86
CA VAL A 274 4.22 3.77 -13.44
C VAL A 274 4.87 3.16 -12.20
N MET A 275 4.08 2.70 -11.22
CA MET A 275 4.61 2.02 -10.05
C MET A 275 5.45 0.80 -10.43
N GLY A 276 4.94 -0.08 -11.28
CA GLY A 276 5.68 -1.25 -11.74
C GLY A 276 6.93 -0.93 -12.56
N LEU A 277 6.86 0.06 -13.48
CA LEU A 277 7.99 0.45 -14.31
C LEU A 277 9.13 1.11 -13.53
N PHE A 278 8.81 1.86 -12.47
CA PHE A 278 9.81 2.58 -11.66
C PHE A 278 10.13 1.88 -10.34
N GLY A 279 9.56 0.71 -10.10
CA GLY A 279 9.78 -0.05 -8.86
C GLY A 279 9.23 0.67 -7.63
N ILE A 280 8.19 1.49 -7.79
CA ILE A 280 7.49 2.13 -6.68
C ILE A 280 6.54 1.09 -6.08
N TRP A 281 6.74 0.78 -4.82
CA TRP A 281 5.89 -0.20 -4.14
C TRP A 281 4.55 0.37 -3.67
N LEU A 282 3.62 -0.53 -3.43
CA LEU A 282 2.33 -0.23 -2.84
C LEU A 282 2.50 -0.21 -1.32
N ASP A 283 2.47 0.97 -0.75
CA ASP A 283 2.46 1.25 0.69
C ASP A 283 1.14 1.92 1.11
N MET A 284 1.03 2.28 2.39
CA MET A 284 -0.15 2.95 2.93
C MET A 284 -0.49 4.26 2.20
N ALA A 285 0.50 5.05 1.82
CA ALA A 285 0.29 6.33 1.15
C ALA A 285 -0.08 6.12 -0.33
N THR A 286 0.66 5.28 -1.05
CA THR A 286 0.42 5.02 -2.48
C THR A 286 -0.89 4.29 -2.73
N ALA A 287 -1.35 3.46 -1.78
CA ALA A 287 -2.66 2.82 -1.83
C ALA A 287 -3.82 3.83 -1.92
N MET A 288 -3.71 4.98 -1.26
CA MET A 288 -4.74 6.01 -1.27
C MET A 288 -4.81 6.80 -2.59
N VAL A 289 -3.72 6.82 -3.37
CA VAL A 289 -3.62 7.62 -4.60
C VAL A 289 -4.70 7.28 -5.61
N ALA A 290 -4.98 5.99 -5.80
CA ALA A 290 -5.97 5.52 -6.77
C ALA A 290 -7.38 6.08 -6.47
N SER A 291 -7.79 6.05 -5.21
CA SER A 291 -9.11 6.56 -4.78
C SER A 291 -9.22 8.08 -4.94
N ILE A 292 -8.15 8.81 -4.63
CA ILE A 292 -8.10 10.27 -4.78
C ILE A 292 -8.14 10.65 -6.27
N ALA A 293 -7.31 10.00 -7.10
CA ALA A 293 -7.25 10.28 -8.53
C ALA A 293 -8.60 10.05 -9.21
N VAL A 294 -9.31 8.96 -8.86
CA VAL A 294 -10.66 8.69 -9.40
C VAL A 294 -11.65 9.75 -8.95
N GLY A 295 -11.65 10.12 -7.67
CA GLY A 295 -12.58 11.12 -7.15
C GLY A 295 -12.48 12.46 -7.86
N ILE A 296 -11.27 12.89 -8.22
CA ILE A 296 -11.04 14.14 -8.95
C ILE A 296 -11.40 13.97 -10.45
N ALA A 297 -10.99 12.85 -11.07
CA ALA A 297 -11.25 12.59 -12.48
C ALA A 297 -12.75 12.53 -12.82
N VAL A 298 -13.56 12.01 -11.91
CA VAL A 298 -15.01 11.88 -12.08
C VAL A 298 -15.70 13.22 -12.29
N ASP A 299 -15.31 14.24 -11.52
CA ASP A 299 -15.90 15.58 -11.62
C ASP A 299 -15.69 16.18 -13.02
N ASP A 300 -14.47 16.13 -13.52
CA ASP A 300 -14.10 16.62 -14.85
C ASP A 300 -14.87 15.88 -15.97
N THR A 301 -14.93 14.56 -15.89
CA THR A 301 -15.66 13.72 -16.86
C THR A 301 -17.16 14.03 -16.84
N ILE A 302 -17.78 14.21 -15.68
CA ILE A 302 -19.19 14.57 -15.57
C ILE A 302 -19.45 15.93 -16.24
N HIS A 303 -18.65 16.94 -15.94
CA HIS A 303 -18.79 18.26 -16.53
C HIS A 303 -18.65 18.25 -18.07
N VAL A 304 -17.67 17.55 -18.61
CA VAL A 304 -17.43 17.44 -20.04
C VAL A 304 -18.57 16.66 -20.72
N TYR A 305 -18.89 15.47 -20.21
CA TYR A 305 -19.91 14.64 -20.85
C TYR A 305 -21.31 15.21 -20.74
N HIS A 306 -21.69 15.78 -19.58
CA HIS A 306 -22.99 16.44 -19.39
C HIS A 306 -23.14 17.63 -20.34
N GLY A 307 -22.10 18.45 -20.43
CA GLY A 307 -22.07 19.59 -21.35
C GLY A 307 -22.22 19.16 -22.82
N TYR A 308 -21.60 18.07 -23.25
CA TYR A 308 -21.75 17.49 -24.58
C TYR A 308 -23.15 16.92 -24.80
N SER A 309 -23.60 16.06 -23.91
CA SER A 309 -24.87 15.34 -24.03
C SER A 309 -26.08 16.29 -24.07
N SER A 310 -26.08 17.34 -23.24
CA SER A 310 -27.17 18.34 -23.24
C SER A 310 -27.27 19.10 -24.58
N ARG A 311 -26.14 19.40 -25.21
CA ARG A 311 -26.09 20.07 -26.51
C ARG A 311 -26.52 19.17 -27.65
N ILE A 312 -26.16 17.88 -27.59
CA ILE A 312 -26.64 16.90 -28.56
C ILE A 312 -28.16 16.76 -28.50
N ARG A 313 -28.72 16.69 -27.27
CA ARG A 313 -30.18 16.67 -27.08
C ARG A 313 -30.88 17.91 -27.59
N ALA A 314 -30.21 19.06 -27.53
CA ALA A 314 -30.69 20.33 -28.13
C ALA A 314 -30.52 20.40 -29.66
N GLY A 315 -30.13 19.33 -30.37
CA GLY A 315 -29.99 19.26 -31.81
C GLY A 315 -28.71 19.87 -32.35
N ILE A 316 -27.72 20.18 -31.51
CA ILE A 316 -26.43 20.74 -31.96
C ILE A 316 -25.57 19.63 -32.53
N LEU A 317 -24.96 19.88 -33.69
CA LEU A 317 -24.05 18.93 -34.34
C LEU A 317 -22.90 18.53 -33.43
N PRO A 318 -22.45 17.25 -33.42
CA PRO A 318 -21.45 16.71 -32.48
C PRO A 318 -20.18 17.56 -32.37
N VAL A 319 -19.59 17.96 -33.51
CA VAL A 319 -18.39 18.82 -33.53
C VAL A 319 -18.63 20.16 -32.82
N LYS A 320 -19.75 20.83 -33.12
CA LYS A 320 -20.09 22.11 -32.50
C LYS A 320 -20.41 21.97 -31.00
N ALA A 321 -21.03 20.85 -30.64
CA ALA A 321 -21.32 20.53 -29.24
C ALA A 321 -20.01 20.36 -28.43
N LEU A 322 -19.04 19.60 -28.96
CA LEU A 322 -17.71 19.45 -28.34
C LEU A 322 -16.98 20.78 -28.21
N VAL A 323 -16.88 21.57 -29.30
CA VAL A 323 -16.22 22.88 -29.28
C VAL A 323 -16.80 23.78 -28.18
N ARG A 324 -18.14 23.88 -28.10
CA ARG A 324 -18.81 24.69 -27.06
C ARG A 324 -18.60 24.16 -25.64
N THR A 325 -18.54 22.84 -25.48
CA THR A 325 -18.29 22.23 -24.18
C THR A 325 -16.87 22.54 -23.71
N PHE A 326 -15.87 22.30 -24.54
CA PHE A 326 -14.48 22.54 -24.16
C PHE A 326 -14.13 24.03 -24.04
N SER A 327 -14.84 24.91 -24.74
CA SER A 327 -14.66 26.36 -24.55
C SER A 327 -15.17 26.87 -23.18
N GLN A 328 -16.05 26.13 -22.53
CA GLN A 328 -16.60 26.47 -21.23
C GLN A 328 -15.94 25.66 -20.09
N ALA A 329 -15.98 24.34 -20.16
CA ALA A 329 -15.46 23.45 -19.13
C ALA A 329 -13.94 23.24 -19.19
N GLY A 330 -13.35 23.18 -20.40
CA GLY A 330 -11.95 22.81 -20.55
C GLY A 330 -10.94 23.72 -19.88
N ARG A 331 -11.28 25.01 -19.68
CA ARG A 331 -10.40 25.90 -18.92
C ARG A 331 -10.39 25.59 -17.44
N ALA A 332 -11.57 25.33 -16.87
CA ALA A 332 -11.68 24.96 -15.47
C ALA A 332 -10.86 23.70 -15.19
N VAL A 333 -11.08 22.67 -15.99
CA VAL A 333 -10.39 21.37 -15.89
C VAL A 333 -8.85 21.52 -15.98
N VAL A 334 -8.32 22.27 -16.96
CA VAL A 334 -6.87 22.51 -17.06
C VAL A 334 -6.35 23.30 -15.87
N THR A 335 -7.08 24.35 -15.43
CA THR A 335 -6.63 25.20 -14.33
C THR A 335 -6.63 24.44 -13.01
N THR A 336 -7.67 23.65 -12.72
CA THR A 336 -7.74 22.82 -11.51
C THR A 336 -6.65 21.76 -11.50
N THR A 337 -6.42 21.07 -12.62
CA THR A 337 -5.33 20.09 -12.74
C THR A 337 -3.96 20.71 -12.48
N ILE A 338 -3.66 21.88 -13.04
CA ILE A 338 -2.38 22.57 -12.82
C ILE A 338 -2.21 22.94 -11.34
N ILE A 339 -3.24 23.52 -10.73
CA ILE A 339 -3.18 23.95 -9.32
C ILE A 339 -2.98 22.71 -8.41
N LEU A 340 -3.81 21.69 -8.58
CA LEU A 340 -3.72 20.49 -7.77
C LEU A 340 -2.41 19.73 -8.01
N SER A 341 -1.96 19.57 -9.26
CA SER A 341 -0.68 18.94 -9.55
C SER A 341 0.49 19.72 -8.96
N ALA A 342 0.48 21.07 -9.01
CA ALA A 342 1.50 21.89 -8.37
C ALA A 342 1.50 21.72 -6.85
N GLN A 343 0.33 21.58 -6.23
CA GLN A 343 0.20 21.32 -4.80
C GLN A 343 0.79 19.93 -4.43
N PHE A 344 0.45 18.89 -5.17
CA PHE A 344 0.93 17.54 -4.88
C PHE A 344 2.41 17.35 -5.22
N ILE A 345 2.93 17.97 -6.30
CA ILE A 345 4.33 17.83 -6.68
C ILE A 345 5.30 18.42 -5.65
N ILE A 346 4.86 19.39 -4.83
CA ILE A 346 5.65 19.92 -3.72
C ILE A 346 6.02 18.84 -2.70
N LEU A 347 5.16 17.83 -2.53
CA LEU A 347 5.40 16.71 -1.63
C LEU A 347 6.62 15.86 -2.04
N VAL A 348 7.05 15.94 -3.31
CA VAL A 348 8.27 15.28 -3.82
C VAL A 348 9.54 15.77 -3.15
N LEU A 349 9.50 16.94 -2.52
CA LEU A 349 10.62 17.50 -1.76
C LEU A 349 10.79 16.86 -0.37
N SER A 350 9.92 15.92 0.01
CA SER A 350 9.98 15.22 1.29
C SER A 350 11.13 14.22 1.32
N TYR A 351 11.78 14.07 2.47
CA TYR A 351 12.73 12.96 2.74
C TYR A 351 12.03 11.64 3.05
N PHE A 352 10.70 11.67 3.28
CA PHE A 352 9.87 10.51 3.55
C PHE A 352 9.28 9.97 2.25
N GLN A 353 9.76 8.79 1.82
CA GLN A 353 9.45 8.21 0.50
C GLN A 353 7.93 8.02 0.23
N PRO A 354 7.12 7.54 1.19
CA PRO A 354 5.68 7.43 0.96
C PRO A 354 5.03 8.77 0.58
N THR A 355 5.45 9.88 1.22
CA THR A 355 4.96 11.23 0.88
C THR A 355 5.40 11.65 -0.52
N THR A 356 6.65 11.38 -0.88
CA THR A 356 7.23 11.65 -2.20
C THR A 356 6.47 10.91 -3.29
N HIS A 357 6.28 9.59 -3.12
CA HIS A 357 5.55 8.75 -4.05
C HIS A 357 4.08 9.14 -4.17
N PHE A 358 3.43 9.46 -3.03
CA PHE A 358 2.06 9.97 -3.00
C PHE A 358 1.90 11.23 -3.84
N GLY A 359 2.76 12.22 -3.66
CA GLY A 359 2.72 13.47 -4.41
C GLY A 359 2.96 13.28 -5.90
N LEU A 360 3.99 12.49 -6.25
CA LEU A 360 4.35 12.18 -7.63
C LEU A 360 3.23 11.44 -8.36
N LEU A 361 2.76 10.33 -7.79
CA LEU A 361 1.75 9.48 -8.42
C LEU A 361 0.40 10.18 -8.51
N THR A 362 0.01 10.96 -7.50
CA THR A 362 -1.21 11.78 -7.57
C THR A 362 -1.12 12.80 -8.69
N SER A 363 0.02 13.49 -8.84
CA SER A 363 0.23 14.44 -9.94
C SER A 363 0.15 13.75 -11.31
N ILE A 364 0.76 12.57 -11.47
CA ILE A 364 0.69 11.77 -12.69
C ILE A 364 -0.76 11.36 -12.98
N GLY A 365 -1.50 10.90 -11.97
CA GLY A 365 -2.92 10.55 -12.09
C GLY A 365 -3.77 11.70 -12.59
N LEU A 366 -3.58 12.91 -12.03
CA LEU A 366 -4.29 14.12 -12.44
C LEU A 366 -3.99 14.53 -13.91
N TRP A 367 -2.72 14.50 -14.32
CA TRP A 367 -2.35 14.77 -15.70
C TRP A 367 -2.89 13.70 -16.65
N THR A 368 -2.91 12.45 -16.23
CA THR A 368 -3.52 11.36 -16.99
C THR A 368 -5.01 11.60 -17.20
N ALA A 369 -5.75 11.90 -16.12
CA ALA A 369 -7.18 12.24 -16.19
C ALA A 369 -7.43 13.38 -17.18
N LEU A 370 -6.66 14.47 -17.08
CA LEU A 370 -6.75 15.60 -17.99
C LEU A 370 -6.58 15.19 -19.46
N VAL A 371 -5.56 14.38 -19.77
CA VAL A 371 -5.30 13.90 -21.14
C VAL A 371 -6.44 13.03 -21.62
N PHE A 372 -6.98 12.16 -20.79
CA PHE A 372 -8.10 11.31 -21.16
C PHE A 372 -9.38 12.11 -21.39
N ASP A 373 -9.67 13.10 -20.57
CA ASP A 373 -10.85 13.95 -20.72
C ASP A 373 -10.75 14.90 -21.93
N LEU A 374 -9.57 15.49 -22.18
CA LEU A 374 -9.40 16.46 -23.27
C LEU A 374 -9.08 15.84 -24.63
N LEU A 375 -8.49 14.64 -24.67
CA LEU A 375 -8.02 14.01 -25.92
C LEU A 375 -8.78 12.73 -26.24
N PHE A 376 -8.87 11.79 -25.28
CA PHE A 376 -9.46 10.48 -25.51
C PHE A 376 -11.00 10.53 -25.55
N LEU A 377 -11.63 11.18 -24.57
CA LEU A 377 -13.09 11.30 -24.50
C LEU A 377 -13.70 11.96 -25.75
N PRO A 378 -13.19 13.10 -26.27
CA PRO A 378 -13.69 13.64 -27.55
C PRO A 378 -13.46 12.70 -28.74
N SER A 379 -12.36 11.94 -28.74
CA SER A 379 -12.08 10.98 -29.82
C SER A 379 -13.14 9.88 -29.89
N ILE A 380 -13.46 9.26 -28.73
CA ILE A 380 -14.45 8.18 -28.69
C ILE A 380 -15.87 8.69 -28.96
N LEU A 381 -16.22 9.90 -28.48
CA LEU A 381 -17.50 10.53 -28.77
C LEU A 381 -17.67 10.81 -30.29
N MET A 382 -16.60 11.18 -30.96
CA MET A 382 -16.62 11.36 -32.43
C MET A 382 -16.74 10.04 -33.19
N LEU A 383 -16.04 8.97 -32.76
CA LEU A 383 -16.17 7.64 -33.36
C LEU A 383 -17.62 7.12 -33.27
N LEU A 384 -18.25 7.29 -32.11
CA LEU A 384 -19.66 6.91 -31.90
C LEU A 384 -20.63 7.75 -32.77
N ALA A 385 -20.36 9.05 -32.88
CA ALA A 385 -21.16 9.94 -33.71
C ALA A 385 -21.05 9.60 -35.24
N TYR A 386 -19.87 9.17 -35.70
CA TYR A 386 -19.68 8.71 -37.09
C TYR A 386 -20.42 7.38 -37.35
N LYS A 387 -20.41 6.45 -36.38
CA LYS A 387 -21.14 5.18 -36.51
C LYS A 387 -22.64 5.40 -36.68
N LYS A 388 -23.23 6.23 -35.81
CA LYS A 388 -24.68 6.57 -35.84
C LYS A 388 -25.14 7.31 -37.07
N LYS A 389 -24.23 7.89 -37.86
CA LYS A 389 -24.56 8.57 -39.16
C LYS A 389 -24.52 7.61 -40.36
N LYS A 390 -23.91 6.42 -40.18
CA LYS A 390 -23.84 5.40 -41.24
C LYS A 390 -24.98 4.38 -41.13
N GLU A 391 -25.60 4.26 -39.98
CA GLU A 391 -26.87 3.55 -39.75
C GLU A 391 -28.06 4.49 -40.03
#